data_cf500413637f3e502b01eddcaec6f095
#
_entry.id   cf500413637f3e502b01eddcaec6f095
#
_cell.length_a   1.000
_cell.length_b   1.000
_cell.length_c   1.000
_cell.angle_alpha   90.00
_cell.angle_beta   90.00
_cell.angle_gamma   90.00
#
_symmetry.space_group_name_H-M   'P 1'
#
loop_
_entity.id
_entity.type
_entity.pdbx_description
1 polymer ?
#
loop_
_entity_poly.entity_id
_entity_poly.type
_entity_poly.pdbx_seq_one_letter_code
_entity_poly.pdbx_strand_id
1 'polypeptide(L)'
;MTEKNDTLREIAGVSFAYPDSEKGLKNISVKLGKGERIAVLGNNGAGKSTFFLLCNGILKPYEGKILYEGQGVTGKRSDLVNLRKNVGVVFQDAENQIIASTVEGEVSFGPMNLRLEKQEVCRRVEKALEEMDLHGYRHRPPQYLSGGEKKRVSIADILAMEPKIILFDEPTASLDPQNVALLEDTLEKLSGEGITLVVSTHDVDFAYRFASRGIVFSGGEILLDTEIDKVFSDTAVLEKSGLCKPLIYEMSQLIREKTGGNSQLPLPKTIKEMEAFLSESIKL
;
A
#
# COMPACT_ATOMS: atom_id res chain seq x y z
N MET A 1 11.64 28.95 -11.40
CA MET A 1 11.63 27.92 -10.35
C MET A 1 10.86 26.75 -10.95
N THR A 2 11.57 25.72 -11.38
CA THR A 2 10.96 24.47 -11.92
C THR A 2 10.26 23.79 -10.74
N GLU A 3 8.93 23.66 -10.79
CA GLU A 3 8.18 22.80 -9.89
C GLU A 3 8.86 21.43 -9.88
N LYS A 4 9.42 21.04 -8.74
CA LYS A 4 9.91 19.68 -8.53
C LYS A 4 8.71 18.76 -8.78
N ASN A 5 8.81 17.96 -9.82
CA ASN A 5 7.79 16.97 -10.16
C ASN A 5 7.85 15.87 -9.08
N ASP A 6 7.10 16.04 -8.00
CA ASP A 6 7.04 15.10 -6.86
C ASP A 6 6.26 13.81 -7.20
N THR A 7 5.76 13.72 -8.44
CA THR A 7 5.03 12.55 -8.93
C THR A 7 6.00 11.45 -9.32
N LEU A 8 5.98 10.34 -8.59
CA LEU A 8 6.77 9.15 -8.92
C LEU A 8 6.09 8.28 -9.97
N ARG A 9 4.78 8.12 -9.86
CA ARG A 9 3.98 7.25 -10.75
C ARG A 9 2.76 7.99 -11.26
N GLU A 10 2.49 7.92 -12.55
CA GLU A 10 1.28 8.45 -13.16
C GLU A 10 0.61 7.38 -14.02
N ILE A 11 -0.66 7.18 -13.80
CA ILE A 11 -1.56 6.38 -14.60
C ILE A 11 -2.53 7.36 -15.23
N ALA A 12 -2.62 7.41 -16.55
CA ALA A 12 -3.39 8.42 -17.28
C ALA A 12 -4.34 7.76 -18.29
N GLY A 13 -5.64 7.79 -17.99
CA GLY A 13 -6.70 7.27 -18.83
C GLY A 13 -6.57 5.77 -19.11
N VAL A 14 -6.08 4.98 -18.15
CA VAL A 14 -5.77 3.55 -18.36
C VAL A 14 -7.03 2.72 -18.30
N SER A 15 -7.23 1.90 -19.35
CA SER A 15 -8.23 0.84 -19.40
C SER A 15 -7.58 -0.52 -19.60
N PHE A 16 -8.11 -1.54 -18.91
CA PHE A 16 -7.65 -2.92 -18.97
C PHE A 16 -8.82 -3.88 -18.83
N ALA A 17 -8.79 -4.97 -19.59
CA ALA A 17 -9.74 -6.08 -19.45
C ALA A 17 -8.98 -7.42 -19.47
N TYR A 18 -9.43 -8.37 -18.65
CA TYR A 18 -8.98 -9.74 -18.77
C TYR A 18 -9.60 -10.41 -19.98
N PRO A 19 -8.88 -11.32 -20.66
CA PRO A 19 -9.48 -12.11 -21.75
C PRO A 19 -10.75 -12.83 -21.26
N ASP A 20 -11.78 -12.83 -22.08
CA ASP A 20 -13.06 -13.49 -21.82
C ASP A 20 -13.77 -13.09 -20.51
N SER A 21 -13.53 -11.88 -20.03
CA SER A 21 -14.11 -11.36 -18.79
C SER A 21 -14.54 -9.92 -18.93
N GLU A 22 -15.69 -9.58 -18.34
CA GLU A 22 -16.13 -8.20 -18.18
C GLU A 22 -15.36 -7.46 -17.06
N LYS A 23 -14.55 -8.19 -16.30
CA LYS A 23 -13.74 -7.61 -15.22
C LYS A 23 -12.53 -6.88 -15.79
N GLY A 24 -12.24 -5.72 -15.22
CA GLY A 24 -11.10 -4.90 -15.65
C GLY A 24 -11.11 -3.54 -14.98
N LEU A 25 -10.37 -2.61 -15.58
CA LEU A 25 -10.34 -1.20 -15.19
C LEU A 25 -10.75 -0.31 -16.35
N LYS A 26 -11.47 0.77 -16.04
CA LYS A 26 -12.03 1.70 -17.03
C LYS A 26 -11.54 3.11 -16.74
N ASN A 27 -10.80 3.69 -17.68
CA ASN A 27 -10.37 5.08 -17.68
C ASN A 27 -9.76 5.57 -16.35
N ILE A 28 -8.85 4.77 -15.78
CA ILE A 28 -8.20 5.09 -14.51
C ILE A 28 -7.14 6.18 -14.70
N SER A 29 -7.24 7.23 -13.87
CA SER A 29 -6.26 8.32 -13.83
C SER A 29 -5.87 8.61 -12.39
N VAL A 30 -4.59 8.37 -12.03
CA VAL A 30 -4.04 8.53 -10.67
C VAL A 30 -2.59 8.99 -10.77
N LYS A 31 -2.19 9.88 -9.85
CA LYS A 31 -0.80 10.25 -9.62
C LYS A 31 -0.39 9.84 -8.22
N LEU A 32 0.72 9.12 -8.08
CA LEU A 32 1.31 8.76 -6.80
C LEU A 32 2.54 9.64 -6.56
N GLY A 33 2.49 10.43 -5.52
CA GLY A 33 3.55 11.34 -5.08
C GLY A 33 4.59 10.65 -4.21
N LYS A 34 5.71 11.34 -3.99
CA LYS A 34 6.78 10.86 -3.11
C LYS A 34 6.38 10.97 -1.65
N GLY A 35 6.59 9.88 -0.89
CA GLY A 35 6.34 9.84 0.56
C GLY A 35 4.86 9.83 0.94
N GLU A 36 3.94 9.63 0.00
CA GLU A 36 2.50 9.52 0.30
C GLU A 36 2.17 8.20 0.99
N ARG A 37 1.18 8.26 1.88
CA ARG A 37 0.50 7.09 2.47
C ARG A 37 -0.91 7.03 1.91
N ILE A 38 -1.17 6.07 1.03
CA ILE A 38 -2.41 5.98 0.26
C ILE A 38 -3.13 4.68 0.59
N ALA A 39 -4.41 4.75 0.92
CA ALA A 39 -5.30 3.59 0.98
C ALA A 39 -6.09 3.45 -0.33
N VAL A 40 -6.04 2.28 -0.94
CA VAL A 40 -6.87 1.90 -2.09
C VAL A 40 -8.01 1.05 -1.55
N LEU A 41 -9.21 1.63 -1.53
CA LEU A 41 -10.40 1.11 -0.89
C LEU A 41 -11.41 0.59 -1.91
N GLY A 42 -12.28 -0.31 -1.48
CA GLY A 42 -13.38 -0.85 -2.28
C GLY A 42 -13.60 -2.33 -2.04
N ASN A 43 -14.76 -2.84 -2.45
CA ASN A 43 -15.15 -4.23 -2.28
C ASN A 43 -14.25 -5.21 -3.04
N ASN A 44 -14.36 -6.49 -2.71
CA ASN A 44 -13.71 -7.55 -3.47
C ASN A 44 -14.18 -7.51 -4.92
N GLY A 45 -13.20 -7.60 -5.85
CA GLY A 45 -13.47 -7.47 -7.29
C GLY A 45 -13.62 -6.04 -7.81
N ALA A 46 -13.46 -5.00 -6.99
CA ALA A 46 -13.53 -3.60 -7.42
C ALA A 46 -12.40 -3.16 -8.38
N GLY A 47 -11.31 -3.94 -8.49
CA GLY A 47 -10.19 -3.68 -9.39
C GLY A 47 -8.87 -3.31 -8.68
N LYS A 48 -8.80 -3.32 -7.33
CA LYS A 48 -7.62 -2.92 -6.55
C LYS A 48 -6.35 -3.68 -6.93
N SER A 49 -6.38 -5.01 -6.91
CA SER A 49 -5.21 -5.84 -7.29
C SER A 49 -4.84 -5.68 -8.76
N THR A 50 -5.82 -5.54 -9.65
CA THR A 50 -5.57 -5.25 -11.09
C THR A 50 -4.85 -3.92 -11.27
N PHE A 51 -5.24 -2.89 -10.49
CA PHE A 51 -4.57 -1.59 -10.47
C PHE A 51 -3.09 -1.74 -10.03
N PHE A 52 -2.80 -2.52 -8.99
CA PHE A 52 -1.44 -2.78 -8.54
C PHE A 52 -0.58 -3.50 -9.58
N LEU A 53 -1.15 -4.51 -10.24
CA LEU A 53 -0.46 -5.23 -11.31
C LEU A 53 -0.14 -4.33 -12.52
N LEU A 54 -1.00 -3.37 -12.83
CA LEU A 54 -0.73 -2.34 -13.84
C LEU A 54 0.35 -1.35 -13.34
N CYS A 55 0.30 -0.93 -12.08
CA CYS A 55 1.31 -0.04 -11.50
C CYS A 55 2.72 -0.65 -11.55
N ASN A 56 2.87 -1.97 -11.37
CA ASN A 56 4.17 -2.66 -11.43
C ASN A 56 4.54 -3.12 -12.86
N GLY A 57 3.64 -2.96 -13.84
CA GLY A 57 3.85 -3.38 -15.22
C GLY A 57 3.83 -4.90 -15.41
N ILE A 58 3.15 -5.64 -14.53
CA ILE A 58 2.82 -7.07 -14.74
C ILE A 58 1.73 -7.17 -15.79
N LEU A 59 0.70 -6.33 -15.69
CA LEU A 59 -0.34 -6.19 -16.69
C LEU A 59 -0.03 -5.02 -17.62
N LYS A 60 -0.45 -5.13 -18.89
CA LYS A 60 -0.33 -4.08 -19.88
C LYS A 60 -1.72 -3.56 -20.24
N PRO A 61 -1.98 -2.24 -20.13
CA PRO A 61 -3.26 -1.68 -20.53
C PRO A 61 -3.42 -1.74 -22.05
N TYR A 62 -4.67 -1.82 -22.52
CA TYR A 62 -4.98 -1.69 -23.93
C TYR A 62 -5.19 -0.23 -24.33
N GLU A 63 -5.49 0.65 -23.36
CA GLU A 63 -5.68 2.09 -23.57
C GLU A 63 -5.02 2.89 -22.45
N GLY A 64 -4.66 4.13 -22.73
CA GLY A 64 -4.03 5.04 -21.79
C GLY A 64 -2.51 4.89 -21.74
N LYS A 65 -1.90 5.53 -20.74
CA LYS A 65 -0.45 5.58 -20.56
C LYS A 65 -0.09 5.40 -19.09
N ILE A 66 1.03 4.74 -18.87
CA ILE A 66 1.62 4.57 -17.55
C ILE A 66 3.01 5.20 -17.59
N LEU A 67 3.27 6.16 -16.70
CA LEU A 67 4.54 6.87 -16.61
C LEU A 67 5.20 6.59 -15.24
N TYR A 68 6.53 6.52 -15.24
CA TYR A 68 7.36 6.51 -14.05
C TYR A 68 8.35 7.67 -14.13
N GLU A 69 8.34 8.57 -13.13
CA GLU A 69 9.12 9.81 -13.12
C GLU A 69 9.00 10.60 -14.44
N GLY A 70 7.78 10.70 -14.98
CA GLY A 70 7.47 11.40 -16.21
C GLY A 70 7.85 10.65 -17.51
N GLN A 71 8.48 9.49 -17.41
CA GLN A 71 8.85 8.67 -18.57
C GLN A 71 7.82 7.58 -18.83
N GLY A 72 7.36 7.46 -20.06
CA GLY A 72 6.40 6.44 -20.48
C GLY A 72 6.99 5.03 -20.37
N VAL A 73 6.25 4.13 -19.73
CA VAL A 73 6.60 2.70 -19.65
C VAL A 73 6.08 2.00 -20.90
N THR A 74 7.00 1.70 -21.84
CA THR A 74 6.62 1.16 -23.16
C THR A 74 6.43 -0.36 -23.18
N GLY A 75 6.76 -1.05 -22.09
CA GLY A 75 6.76 -2.52 -22.03
C GLY A 75 8.05 -3.16 -22.55
N LYS A 76 9.05 -2.39 -22.97
CA LYS A 76 10.40 -2.91 -23.25
C LYS A 76 11.03 -3.46 -21.98
N ARG A 77 11.88 -4.47 -22.12
CA ARG A 77 12.54 -5.12 -20.98
C ARG A 77 13.29 -4.14 -20.07
N SER A 78 13.99 -3.16 -20.65
CA SER A 78 14.70 -2.11 -19.91
C SER A 78 13.79 -1.29 -19.03
N ASP A 79 12.65 -0.87 -19.58
CA ASP A 79 11.67 -0.03 -18.87
C ASP A 79 11.01 -0.81 -17.72
N LEU A 80 10.68 -2.08 -17.97
CA LEU A 80 10.10 -2.96 -16.94
C LEU A 80 11.11 -3.28 -15.82
N VAL A 81 12.38 -3.47 -16.13
CA VAL A 81 13.43 -3.69 -15.13
C VAL A 81 13.59 -2.43 -14.27
N ASN A 82 13.67 -1.25 -14.88
CA ASN A 82 13.74 0.00 -14.14
C ASN A 82 12.51 0.25 -13.29
N LEU A 83 11.31 -0.03 -13.82
CA LEU A 83 10.08 0.11 -13.10
C LEU A 83 10.05 -0.80 -11.86
N ARG A 84 10.28 -2.11 -12.04
CA ARG A 84 10.20 -3.12 -10.97
C ARG A 84 11.28 -2.97 -9.91
N LYS A 85 12.41 -2.37 -10.26
CA LYS A 85 13.42 -1.95 -9.29
C LYS A 85 12.87 -0.92 -8.29
N ASN A 86 12.01 0.00 -8.76
CA ASN A 86 11.56 1.16 -8.01
C ASN A 86 10.13 1.02 -7.46
N VAL A 87 9.34 0.08 -7.98
CA VAL A 87 7.95 -0.18 -7.59
C VAL A 87 7.81 -1.63 -7.17
N GLY A 88 7.86 -1.90 -5.87
CA GLY A 88 7.65 -3.22 -5.29
C GLY A 88 6.17 -3.56 -5.13
N VAL A 89 5.84 -4.85 -5.13
CA VAL A 89 4.49 -5.35 -4.80
C VAL A 89 4.61 -6.46 -3.78
N VAL A 90 3.93 -6.29 -2.66
CA VAL A 90 3.73 -7.34 -1.66
C VAL A 90 2.32 -7.87 -1.84
N PHE A 91 2.21 -9.12 -2.30
CA PHE A 91 0.92 -9.75 -2.56
C PHE A 91 0.21 -10.15 -1.27
N GLN A 92 -1.11 -10.30 -1.35
CA GLN A 92 -1.96 -10.75 -0.24
C GLN A 92 -1.44 -12.07 0.33
N ASP A 93 -1.19 -13.04 -0.52
CA ASP A 93 -0.74 -14.38 -0.18
C ASP A 93 0.79 -14.48 -0.32
N ALA A 94 1.49 -14.36 0.81
CA ALA A 94 2.94 -14.44 0.86
C ALA A 94 3.48 -15.82 0.43
N GLU A 95 2.71 -16.89 0.61
CA GLU A 95 3.14 -18.24 0.23
C GLU A 95 3.30 -18.39 -1.29
N ASN A 96 2.46 -17.71 -2.06
CA ASN A 96 2.52 -17.70 -3.51
C ASN A 96 3.66 -16.83 -4.07
N GLN A 97 4.25 -15.98 -3.24
CA GLN A 97 5.35 -15.09 -3.63
C GLN A 97 6.72 -15.74 -3.41
N ILE A 98 6.87 -16.53 -2.33
CA ILE A 98 8.15 -17.11 -1.91
C ILE A 98 8.49 -18.34 -2.74
N ILE A 99 9.65 -18.33 -3.41
CA ILE A 99 10.10 -19.40 -4.32
C ILE A 99 11.45 -20.02 -3.93
N ALA A 100 12.27 -19.36 -3.12
CA ALA A 100 13.59 -19.86 -2.74
C ALA A 100 13.52 -20.92 -1.64
N SER A 101 14.61 -21.71 -1.52
CA SER A 101 14.73 -22.77 -0.52
C SER A 101 15.14 -22.26 0.88
N THR A 102 15.57 -21.01 1.01
CA THR A 102 15.94 -20.36 2.28
C THR A 102 15.48 -18.91 2.28
N VAL A 103 15.28 -18.34 3.49
CA VAL A 103 14.94 -16.92 3.68
C VAL A 103 15.98 -16.00 3.04
N GLU A 104 17.27 -16.25 3.26
CA GLU A 104 18.34 -15.46 2.63
C GLU A 104 18.32 -15.56 1.09
N GLY A 105 18.04 -16.75 0.59
CA GLY A 105 17.89 -17.01 -0.85
C GLY A 105 16.77 -16.17 -1.45
N GLU A 106 15.62 -16.10 -0.77
CA GLU A 106 14.48 -15.29 -1.20
C GLU A 106 14.84 -13.80 -1.20
N VAL A 107 15.30 -13.26 -0.09
CA VAL A 107 15.62 -11.84 0.06
C VAL A 107 16.76 -11.39 -0.88
N SER A 108 17.65 -12.30 -1.27
CA SER A 108 18.73 -11.99 -2.23
C SER A 108 18.30 -12.05 -3.70
N PHE A 109 17.14 -12.66 -4.00
CA PHE A 109 16.72 -12.92 -5.38
C PHE A 109 16.56 -11.63 -6.20
N GLY A 110 15.87 -10.62 -5.65
CA GLY A 110 15.68 -9.33 -6.29
C GLY A 110 17.01 -8.60 -6.58
N PRO A 111 17.85 -8.32 -5.57
CA PRO A 111 19.15 -7.69 -5.76
C PRO A 111 20.08 -8.41 -6.74
N MET A 112 20.09 -9.75 -6.72
CA MET A 112 20.87 -10.54 -7.68
C MET A 112 20.37 -10.37 -9.12
N ASN A 113 19.07 -10.34 -9.34
CA ASN A 113 18.47 -10.10 -10.66
C ASN A 113 18.76 -8.69 -11.19
N LEU A 114 19.00 -7.71 -10.31
CA LEU A 114 19.49 -6.38 -10.70
C LEU A 114 20.98 -6.38 -11.09
N ARG A 115 21.68 -7.52 -10.98
CA ARG A 115 23.10 -7.67 -11.27
C ARG A 115 23.97 -6.73 -10.45
N LEU A 116 23.62 -6.51 -9.20
CA LEU A 116 24.42 -5.73 -8.27
C LEU A 116 25.71 -6.49 -7.90
N GLU A 117 26.74 -5.74 -7.53
CA GLU A 117 27.97 -6.31 -6.99
C GLU A 117 27.69 -7.13 -5.72
N LYS A 118 28.42 -8.22 -5.52
CA LYS A 118 28.18 -9.17 -4.42
C LYS A 118 28.15 -8.48 -3.04
N GLN A 119 29.03 -7.51 -2.81
CA GLN A 119 29.07 -6.77 -1.55
C GLN A 119 27.79 -5.97 -1.31
N GLU A 120 27.26 -5.34 -2.38
CA GLU A 120 26.01 -4.57 -2.31
C GLU A 120 24.79 -5.49 -2.11
N VAL A 121 24.76 -6.66 -2.74
CA VAL A 121 23.73 -7.68 -2.48
C VAL A 121 23.76 -8.07 -1.00
N CYS A 122 24.93 -8.43 -0.45
CA CYS A 122 25.04 -8.80 0.95
C CYS A 122 24.57 -7.67 1.89
N ARG A 123 24.98 -6.42 1.62
CA ARG A 123 24.56 -5.25 2.42
C ARG A 123 23.04 -5.08 2.46
N ARG A 124 22.39 -5.17 1.29
CA ARG A 124 20.93 -4.99 1.17
C ARG A 124 20.17 -6.12 1.85
N VAL A 125 20.62 -7.35 1.66
CA VAL A 125 20.03 -8.54 2.30
C VAL A 125 20.15 -8.43 3.82
N GLU A 126 21.33 -8.07 4.34
CA GLU A 126 21.55 -7.89 5.77
C GLU A 126 20.60 -6.84 6.34
N LYS A 127 20.55 -5.66 5.70
CA LYS A 127 19.64 -4.58 6.11
C LYS A 127 18.18 -5.05 6.13
N ALA A 128 17.71 -5.71 5.07
CA ALA A 128 16.33 -6.16 4.97
C ALA A 128 15.97 -7.25 6.01
N LEU A 129 16.90 -8.18 6.29
CA LEU A 129 16.73 -9.20 7.34
C LEU A 129 16.66 -8.57 8.74
N GLU A 130 17.48 -7.54 9.00
CA GLU A 130 17.48 -6.80 10.26
C GLU A 130 16.16 -6.02 10.44
N GLU A 131 15.73 -5.29 9.41
CA GLU A 131 14.50 -4.49 9.44
C GLU A 131 13.24 -5.32 9.69
N MET A 132 13.24 -6.58 9.23
CA MET A 132 12.10 -7.50 9.37
C MET A 132 12.27 -8.50 10.52
N ASP A 133 13.33 -8.38 11.35
CA ASP A 133 13.62 -9.32 12.44
C ASP A 133 13.65 -10.78 11.94
N LEU A 134 14.46 -11.03 10.90
CA LEU A 134 14.56 -12.33 10.24
C LEU A 134 15.93 -12.99 10.36
N HIS A 135 16.89 -12.42 11.11
CA HIS A 135 18.23 -12.98 11.26
C HIS A 135 18.23 -14.43 11.74
N GLY A 136 17.40 -14.74 12.74
CA GLY A 136 17.28 -16.09 13.30
C GLY A 136 16.71 -17.12 12.31
N TYR A 137 16.12 -16.66 11.22
CA TYR A 137 15.50 -17.51 10.20
C TYR A 137 16.29 -17.58 8.89
N ARG A 138 17.42 -16.88 8.78
CA ARG A 138 18.23 -16.69 7.57
C ARG A 138 18.38 -17.95 6.72
N HIS A 139 18.77 -19.06 7.33
CA HIS A 139 19.00 -20.33 6.62
C HIS A 139 17.81 -21.29 6.69
N ARG A 140 16.69 -20.84 7.28
CA ARG A 140 15.49 -21.67 7.43
C ARG A 140 14.74 -21.75 6.11
N PRO A 141 14.23 -22.92 5.73
CA PRO A 141 13.32 -23.02 4.61
C PRO A 141 11.99 -22.32 4.90
N PRO A 142 11.50 -21.46 3.98
CA PRO A 142 10.29 -20.66 4.21
C PRO A 142 9.02 -21.46 4.50
N GLN A 143 8.91 -22.68 4.04
CA GLN A 143 7.76 -23.55 4.31
C GLN A 143 7.57 -23.88 5.79
N TYR A 144 8.60 -23.74 6.61
CA TYR A 144 8.53 -23.96 8.07
C TYR A 144 8.26 -22.69 8.88
N LEU A 145 7.98 -21.57 8.20
CA LEU A 145 7.66 -20.31 8.83
C LEU A 145 6.14 -20.20 9.05
N SER A 146 5.75 -19.46 10.09
CA SER A 146 4.36 -19.04 10.29
C SER A 146 3.91 -18.05 9.21
N GLY A 147 2.59 -17.83 9.07
CA GLY A 147 2.06 -16.86 8.11
C GLY A 147 2.61 -15.45 8.27
N GLY A 148 2.73 -14.97 9.53
CA GLY A 148 3.32 -13.68 9.83
C GLY A 148 4.82 -13.60 9.50
N GLU A 149 5.60 -14.66 9.77
CA GLU A 149 7.01 -14.74 9.37
C GLU A 149 7.17 -14.74 7.84
N LYS A 150 6.34 -15.51 7.11
CA LYS A 150 6.33 -15.50 5.63
C LYS A 150 5.99 -14.12 5.09
N LYS A 151 5.04 -13.41 5.72
CA LYS A 151 4.72 -12.03 5.33
C LYS A 151 5.91 -11.10 5.51
N ARG A 152 6.65 -11.22 6.62
CA ARG A 152 7.89 -10.45 6.83
C ARG A 152 8.96 -10.79 5.79
N VAL A 153 9.09 -12.07 5.39
CA VAL A 153 10.01 -12.48 4.31
C VAL A 153 9.63 -11.82 2.99
N SER A 154 8.33 -11.82 2.63
CA SER A 154 7.89 -11.20 1.38
C SER A 154 8.09 -9.66 1.37
N ILE A 155 8.03 -9.03 2.54
CA ILE A 155 8.36 -7.60 2.68
C ILE A 155 9.87 -7.39 2.57
N ALA A 156 10.68 -8.22 3.25
CA ALA A 156 12.15 -8.15 3.20
C ALA A 156 12.70 -8.31 1.77
N ASP A 157 12.13 -9.23 0.97
CA ASP A 157 12.46 -9.40 -0.45
C ASP A 157 12.29 -8.08 -1.22
N ILE A 158 11.16 -7.40 -1.03
CA ILE A 158 10.90 -6.12 -1.68
C ILE A 158 11.81 -5.01 -1.14
N LEU A 159 12.06 -4.95 0.18
CA LEU A 159 12.95 -3.95 0.78
C LEU A 159 14.38 -4.05 0.30
N ALA A 160 14.88 -5.27 0.07
CA ALA A 160 16.22 -5.50 -0.46
C ALA A 160 16.43 -4.89 -1.87
N MET A 161 15.34 -4.62 -2.59
CA MET A 161 15.39 -3.89 -3.87
C MET A 161 15.59 -2.37 -3.68
N GLU A 162 15.39 -1.83 -2.47
CA GLU A 162 15.38 -0.40 -2.15
C GLU A 162 14.40 0.39 -3.05
N PRO A 163 13.11 0.04 -3.06
CA PRO A 163 12.12 0.66 -3.92
C PRO A 163 11.74 2.07 -3.44
N LYS A 164 11.24 2.89 -4.35
CA LYS A 164 10.66 4.22 -4.03
C LYS A 164 9.16 4.14 -3.71
N ILE A 165 8.49 3.11 -4.23
CA ILE A 165 7.06 2.85 -4.01
C ILE A 165 6.90 1.38 -3.64
N ILE A 166 6.10 1.10 -2.60
CA ILE A 166 5.67 -0.26 -2.26
C ILE A 166 4.14 -0.31 -2.29
N LEU A 167 3.64 -1.27 -3.04
CA LEU A 167 2.22 -1.58 -3.16
C LEU A 167 1.93 -2.81 -2.31
N PHE A 168 1.08 -2.69 -1.29
CA PHE A 168 0.69 -3.79 -0.40
C PHE A 168 -0.74 -4.22 -0.72
N ASP A 169 -0.92 -5.41 -1.24
CA ASP A 169 -2.25 -5.94 -1.55
C ASP A 169 -2.80 -6.71 -0.35
N GLU A 170 -3.82 -6.16 0.31
CA GLU A 170 -4.49 -6.71 1.51
C GLU A 170 -3.49 -7.22 2.57
N PRO A 171 -2.53 -6.39 3.04
CA PRO A 171 -1.40 -6.88 3.84
C PRO A 171 -1.77 -7.38 5.23
N THR A 172 -2.91 -6.95 5.78
CA THR A 172 -3.43 -7.39 7.09
C THR A 172 -4.26 -8.66 7.02
N ALA A 173 -4.64 -9.10 5.81
CA ALA A 173 -5.45 -10.29 5.63
C ALA A 173 -4.74 -11.53 6.19
N SER A 174 -5.48 -12.35 6.95
CA SER A 174 -5.00 -13.59 7.56
C SER A 174 -3.90 -13.43 8.62
N LEU A 175 -3.64 -12.22 9.09
CA LEU A 175 -2.74 -11.97 10.22
C LEU A 175 -3.53 -11.92 11.54
N ASP A 176 -2.91 -12.44 12.60
CA ASP A 176 -3.41 -12.22 13.95
C ASP A 176 -3.13 -10.77 14.42
N PRO A 177 -3.79 -10.30 15.50
CA PRO A 177 -3.65 -8.92 15.95
C PRO A 177 -2.21 -8.50 16.29
N GLN A 178 -1.38 -9.41 16.76
CA GLN A 178 0.02 -9.13 17.08
C GLN A 178 0.83 -8.88 15.79
N ASN A 179 0.63 -9.71 14.77
CA ASN A 179 1.28 -9.54 13.49
C ASN A 179 0.76 -8.31 12.72
N VAL A 180 -0.52 -7.93 12.89
CA VAL A 180 -1.05 -6.67 12.36
C VAL A 180 -0.33 -5.47 12.99
N ALA A 181 -0.16 -5.45 14.30
CA ALA A 181 0.56 -4.36 14.98
C ALA A 181 2.02 -4.25 14.50
N LEU A 182 2.73 -5.37 14.36
CA LEU A 182 4.09 -5.40 13.81
C LEU A 182 4.16 -4.89 12.36
N LEU A 183 3.14 -5.19 11.57
CA LEU A 183 3.04 -4.66 10.21
C LEU A 183 2.80 -3.14 10.22
N GLU A 184 1.90 -2.65 11.07
CA GLU A 184 1.64 -1.20 11.21
C GLU A 184 2.92 -0.45 11.61
N ASP A 185 3.68 -0.95 12.59
CA ASP A 185 4.98 -0.38 12.99
C ASP A 185 5.99 -0.37 11.81
N THR A 186 6.01 -1.45 11.04
CA THR A 186 6.86 -1.54 9.83
C THR A 186 6.48 -0.48 8.80
N LEU A 187 5.19 -0.33 8.51
CA LEU A 187 4.70 0.66 7.54
C LEU A 187 5.01 2.10 8.01
N GLU A 188 4.87 2.37 9.31
CA GLU A 188 5.21 3.68 9.88
C GLU A 188 6.71 3.99 9.72
N LYS A 189 7.59 3.02 10.01
CA LYS A 189 9.04 3.14 9.81
C LYS A 189 9.39 3.43 8.34
N LEU A 190 8.84 2.65 7.41
CA LEU A 190 9.08 2.82 5.97
C LEU A 190 8.58 4.17 5.45
N SER A 191 7.44 4.63 5.96
CA SER A 191 6.93 5.98 5.67
C SER A 191 7.89 7.05 6.18
N GLY A 192 8.43 6.89 7.39
CA GLY A 192 9.46 7.78 7.97
C GLY A 192 10.74 7.86 7.14
N GLU A 193 11.09 6.82 6.40
CA GLU A 193 12.20 6.79 5.44
C GLU A 193 11.86 7.46 4.09
N GLY A 194 10.64 7.96 3.92
CA GLY A 194 10.18 8.68 2.73
C GLY A 194 9.79 7.77 1.56
N ILE A 195 9.55 6.49 1.81
CA ILE A 195 9.02 5.55 0.82
C ILE A 195 7.53 5.84 0.63
N THR A 196 7.07 5.85 -0.61
CA THR A 196 5.63 5.96 -0.92
C THR A 196 4.97 4.61 -0.68
N LEU A 197 3.95 4.59 0.17
CA LEU A 197 3.24 3.37 0.54
C LEU A 197 1.80 3.43 0.02
N VAL A 198 1.40 2.43 -0.74
CA VAL A 198 0.05 2.28 -1.26
C VAL A 198 -0.50 0.94 -0.77
N VAL A 199 -1.53 0.98 0.04
CA VAL A 199 -2.12 -0.23 0.64
C VAL A 199 -3.53 -0.43 0.12
N SER A 200 -3.80 -1.56 -0.53
CA SER A 200 -5.19 -1.97 -0.79
C SER A 200 -5.74 -2.65 0.45
N THR A 201 -6.94 -2.30 0.85
CA THR A 201 -7.63 -2.96 1.95
C THR A 201 -9.14 -2.74 1.91
N HIS A 202 -9.88 -3.64 2.54
CA HIS A 202 -11.30 -3.49 2.90
C HIS A 202 -11.49 -3.17 4.39
N ASP A 203 -10.40 -3.20 5.20
CA ASP A 203 -10.40 -2.77 6.59
C ASP A 203 -10.34 -1.24 6.66
N VAL A 204 -11.49 -0.63 6.87
CA VAL A 204 -11.64 0.84 6.92
C VAL A 204 -10.99 1.46 8.16
N ASP A 205 -10.94 0.73 9.28
CA ASP A 205 -10.29 1.20 10.51
C ASP A 205 -8.78 1.26 10.35
N PHE A 206 -8.17 0.24 9.76
CA PHE A 206 -6.77 0.25 9.39
C PHE A 206 -6.47 1.37 8.38
N ALA A 207 -7.26 1.47 7.31
CA ALA A 207 -7.08 2.49 6.28
C ALA A 207 -7.10 3.92 6.85
N TYR A 208 -8.04 4.18 7.78
CA TYR A 208 -8.20 5.49 8.41
C TYR A 208 -7.01 5.86 9.30
N ARG A 209 -6.48 4.88 10.05
CA ARG A 209 -5.27 5.10 10.86
C ARG A 209 -4.02 5.33 10.02
N PHE A 210 -3.86 4.51 8.99
CA PHE A 210 -2.65 4.48 8.17
C PHE A 210 -2.55 5.63 7.19
N ALA A 211 -3.61 5.92 6.41
CA ALA A 211 -3.51 6.74 5.22
C ALA A 211 -3.78 8.23 5.47
N SER A 212 -3.13 9.07 4.67
CA SER A 212 -3.48 10.49 4.50
C SER A 212 -4.44 10.71 3.33
N ARG A 213 -4.42 9.82 2.32
CA ARG A 213 -5.21 9.90 1.09
C ARG A 213 -5.88 8.56 0.81
N GLY A 214 -7.13 8.61 0.35
CA GLY A 214 -7.89 7.43 -0.05
C GLY A 214 -8.30 7.49 -1.51
N ILE A 215 -8.16 6.36 -2.21
CA ILE A 215 -8.64 6.14 -3.57
C ILE A 215 -9.69 5.05 -3.50
N VAL A 216 -10.94 5.39 -3.81
CA VAL A 216 -12.08 4.47 -3.70
C VAL A 216 -12.41 3.88 -5.07
N PHE A 217 -12.32 2.57 -5.18
CA PHE A 217 -12.67 1.80 -6.38
C PHE A 217 -14.05 1.16 -6.27
N SER A 218 -14.79 1.15 -7.37
CA SER A 218 -16.01 0.36 -7.53
C SER A 218 -16.21 0.00 -9.00
N GLY A 219 -16.49 -1.27 -9.29
CA GLY A 219 -16.79 -1.74 -10.66
C GLY A 219 -15.71 -1.45 -11.71
N GLY A 220 -14.45 -1.39 -11.30
CA GLY A 220 -13.31 -1.10 -12.17
C GLY A 220 -13.08 0.39 -12.44
N GLU A 221 -13.74 1.28 -11.73
CA GLU A 221 -13.62 2.74 -11.84
C GLU A 221 -13.18 3.35 -10.50
N ILE A 222 -12.59 4.55 -10.55
CA ILE A 222 -12.35 5.35 -9.36
C ILE A 222 -13.55 6.24 -9.11
N LEU A 223 -14.19 6.07 -7.95
CA LEU A 223 -15.28 6.90 -7.50
C LEU A 223 -14.80 8.21 -6.87
N LEU A 224 -13.71 8.13 -6.12
CA LEU A 224 -13.16 9.25 -5.36
C LEU A 224 -11.66 9.08 -5.15
N ASP A 225 -10.91 10.17 -5.19
CA ASP A 225 -9.48 10.25 -4.89
C ASP A 225 -9.25 11.56 -4.13
N THR A 226 -9.09 11.47 -2.80
CA THR A 226 -8.99 12.64 -1.92
C THR A 226 -8.36 12.31 -0.56
N GLU A 227 -8.25 13.28 0.33
CA GLU A 227 -7.86 13.09 1.72
C GLU A 227 -8.75 12.04 2.41
N ILE A 228 -8.17 11.22 3.27
CA ILE A 228 -8.88 10.07 3.87
C ILE A 228 -10.10 10.49 4.69
N ASP A 229 -10.04 11.63 5.38
CA ASP A 229 -11.17 12.15 6.15
C ASP A 229 -12.37 12.52 5.25
N LYS A 230 -12.09 13.04 4.05
CA LYS A 230 -13.12 13.36 3.05
C LYS A 230 -13.75 12.12 2.45
N VAL A 231 -12.99 11.03 2.30
CA VAL A 231 -13.52 9.73 1.87
C VAL A 231 -14.61 9.27 2.84
N PHE A 232 -14.33 9.26 4.14
CA PHE A 232 -15.27 8.75 5.15
C PHE A 232 -16.40 9.73 5.51
N SER A 233 -16.32 10.98 5.06
CA SER A 233 -17.42 11.94 5.17
C SER A 233 -18.43 11.84 4.01
N ASP A 234 -18.08 11.23 2.88
CA ASP A 234 -18.93 11.11 1.69
C ASP A 234 -19.79 9.83 1.76
N THR A 235 -20.98 9.96 2.33
CA THR A 235 -21.93 8.86 2.50
C THR A 235 -22.32 8.21 1.16
N ALA A 236 -22.47 9.00 0.08
CA ALA A 236 -22.85 8.46 -1.23
C ALA A 236 -21.75 7.57 -1.83
N VAL A 237 -20.49 7.95 -1.66
CA VAL A 237 -19.34 7.13 -2.08
C VAL A 237 -19.25 5.86 -1.24
N LEU A 238 -19.45 5.94 0.08
CA LEU A 238 -19.43 4.77 0.96
C LEU A 238 -20.52 3.76 0.57
N GLU A 239 -21.75 4.22 0.38
CA GLU A 239 -22.86 3.36 -0.06
C GLU A 239 -22.57 2.69 -1.42
N LYS A 240 -22.11 3.48 -2.41
CA LYS A 240 -21.81 2.96 -3.75
C LYS A 240 -20.65 1.98 -3.78
N SER A 241 -19.67 2.16 -2.91
CA SER A 241 -18.49 1.27 -2.79
C SER A 241 -18.69 0.12 -1.80
N GLY A 242 -19.81 0.12 -1.05
CA GLY A 242 -20.10 -0.87 -0.01
C GLY A 242 -19.15 -0.79 1.18
N LEU A 243 -18.59 0.38 1.45
CA LEU A 243 -17.75 0.65 2.60
C LEU A 243 -18.56 1.20 3.76
N CYS A 244 -18.11 0.95 4.99
CA CYS A 244 -18.62 1.58 6.20
C CYS A 244 -17.69 2.68 6.70
N LYS A 245 -18.15 3.49 7.64
CA LYS A 245 -17.30 4.45 8.35
C LYS A 245 -16.38 3.71 9.33
N PRO A 246 -15.13 4.18 9.52
CA PRO A 246 -14.27 3.68 10.60
C PRO A 246 -14.91 3.95 11.97
N LEU A 247 -14.75 3.00 12.89
CA LEU A 247 -15.39 3.09 14.22
C LEU A 247 -14.97 4.36 14.98
N ILE A 248 -13.66 4.65 15.00
CA ILE A 248 -13.13 5.81 15.71
C ILE A 248 -13.61 7.14 15.08
N TYR A 249 -13.77 7.18 13.75
CA TYR A 249 -14.32 8.31 13.02
C TYR A 249 -15.78 8.55 13.38
N GLU A 250 -16.60 7.50 13.37
CA GLU A 250 -18.04 7.58 13.69
C GLU A 250 -18.27 8.01 15.16
N MET A 251 -17.53 7.40 16.09
CA MET A 251 -17.57 7.80 17.50
C MET A 251 -17.20 9.27 17.71
N SER A 252 -16.15 9.74 17.02
CA SER A 252 -15.70 11.12 17.12
C SER A 252 -16.73 12.12 16.61
N GLN A 253 -17.43 11.77 15.54
CA GLN A 253 -18.54 12.58 15.02
C GLN A 253 -19.70 12.62 16.01
N LEU A 254 -20.12 11.50 16.58
CA LEU A 254 -21.16 11.44 17.59
C LEU A 254 -20.84 12.28 18.84
N ILE A 255 -19.60 12.21 19.32
CA ILE A 255 -19.14 13.03 20.46
C ILE A 255 -19.22 14.52 20.10
N ARG A 256 -18.71 14.91 18.93
CA ARG A 256 -18.77 16.30 18.46
C ARG A 256 -20.19 16.85 18.38
N GLU A 257 -21.11 16.06 17.84
CA GLU A 257 -22.54 16.42 17.75
C GLU A 257 -23.19 16.60 19.13
N LYS A 258 -22.89 15.70 20.08
CA LYS A 258 -23.49 15.70 21.43
C LYS A 258 -22.92 16.77 22.34
N THR A 259 -21.65 17.13 22.20
CA THR A 259 -20.98 18.11 23.06
C THR A 259 -21.07 19.54 22.53
N GLY A 260 -21.55 19.74 21.28
CA GLY A 260 -21.47 21.03 20.58
C GLY A 260 -20.02 21.48 20.39
N GLY A 261 -19.07 20.52 20.39
CA GLY A 261 -17.64 20.75 20.41
C GLY A 261 -17.11 21.50 19.20
N ASN A 262 -15.89 22.02 19.34
CA ASN A 262 -15.23 22.81 18.31
C ASN A 262 -15.08 22.01 17.00
N SER A 263 -15.80 22.45 15.96
CA SER A 263 -15.77 21.84 14.63
C SER A 263 -14.40 21.90 13.95
N GLN A 264 -13.47 22.70 14.47
CA GLN A 264 -12.11 22.85 13.92
C GLN A 264 -11.10 21.83 14.46
N LEU A 265 -11.44 21.08 15.55
CA LEU A 265 -10.55 20.03 16.04
C LEU A 265 -10.45 18.91 15.00
N PRO A 266 -9.24 18.42 14.66
CA PRO A 266 -9.10 17.26 13.80
C PRO A 266 -9.73 16.04 14.44
N LEU A 267 -10.32 15.17 13.62
CA LEU A 267 -10.86 13.91 14.12
C LEU A 267 -9.70 12.95 14.46
N PRO A 268 -9.78 12.26 15.61
CA PRO A 268 -8.73 11.34 16.02
C PRO A 268 -8.70 10.10 15.13
N LYS A 269 -7.51 9.58 14.89
CA LYS A 269 -7.27 8.35 14.14
C LYS A 269 -6.86 7.19 15.04
N THR A 270 -6.40 7.50 16.24
CA THR A 270 -5.95 6.52 17.24
C THR A 270 -6.67 6.70 18.57
N ILE A 271 -6.65 5.66 19.42
CA ILE A 271 -7.20 5.74 20.79
C ILE A 271 -6.51 6.83 21.61
N LYS A 272 -5.18 6.99 21.43
CA LYS A 272 -4.41 8.03 22.12
C LYS A 272 -4.84 9.44 21.71
N GLU A 273 -5.12 9.65 20.42
CA GLU A 273 -5.65 10.92 19.94
C GLU A 273 -7.10 11.12 20.40
N MET A 274 -7.87 10.05 20.58
CA MET A 274 -9.23 10.11 21.13
C MET A 274 -9.25 10.61 22.57
N GLU A 275 -8.29 10.24 23.43
CA GLU A 275 -8.18 10.74 24.79
C GLU A 275 -7.98 12.28 24.80
N ALA A 276 -7.09 12.78 23.93
CA ALA A 276 -6.90 14.23 23.80
C ALA A 276 -8.16 14.92 23.26
N PHE A 277 -8.77 14.34 22.22
CA PHE A 277 -10.02 14.85 21.63
C PHE A 277 -11.17 14.92 22.63
N LEU A 278 -11.35 13.91 23.48
CA LEU A 278 -12.35 13.91 24.55
C LEU A 278 -12.09 15.01 25.58
N SER A 279 -10.83 15.17 26.01
CA SER A 279 -10.44 16.18 27.00
C SER A 279 -10.71 17.61 26.51
N GLU A 280 -10.62 17.84 25.19
CA GLU A 280 -10.89 19.13 24.59
C GLU A 280 -12.37 19.34 24.22
N SER A 281 -13.08 18.26 23.88
CA SER A 281 -14.49 18.29 23.48
C SER A 281 -15.43 18.34 24.67
N ILE A 282 -15.08 17.69 25.78
CA ILE A 282 -15.82 17.66 27.04
C ILE A 282 -15.11 18.60 28.00
N LYS A 283 -15.23 19.91 27.77
CA LYS A 283 -14.89 20.88 28.84
C LYS A 283 -15.91 20.71 29.95
N LEU A 284 -15.52 19.95 30.98
CA LEU A 284 -16.17 19.95 32.28
C LEU A 284 -16.03 21.32 32.95
#